data_f78c48ad6b1b388cd9413c27ce725689
#
_entry.id   f78c48ad6b1b388cd9413c27ce725689
#
_cell.length_a   1.000
_cell.length_b   1.000
_cell.length_c   1.000
_cell.angle_alpha   90.00
_cell.angle_beta   90.00
_cell.angle_gamma   90.00
#
_symmetry.space_group_name_H-M   'P 1'
#
loop_
_entity.id
_entity.type
_entity.pdbx_description
1 polymer ?
#
loop_
_entity_poly.entity_id
_entity_poly.type
_entity_poly.pdbx_seq_one_letter_code
_entity_poly.pdbx_strand_id
1 'polypeptide(L)'
;MKQNKITLVTSGVLLLIFLCMLFTFQVRQTEVAVVTTFGRFSHSVTNAGFQWRLPWPVQKVYWFDNRLQTFETKIDQPITQDQISLLISVYVGWRITDPKLFLESFNGDITKAEQTLEPIARNAQNGRIGQHRFGDLISTNQADLKFDQIENEMFDAMQALTKSSYGLAIETLGIKQINLPESITTTVFERMKKERETLVATYQSEGDREGKNIKAKADNAASDILARANADREIIIGQAEQKAAAYYAVFEQKPELAKFLFDLKAVEQSLKEHSSLILGPQTPPFNLLNGATNNSGSSSKR
;
A
#
# COMPACT_ATOMS: atom_id res chain seq x y z
N MET A 1 15.05 -86.99 -34.59
CA MET A 1 16.21 -86.05 -34.61
C MET A 1 15.84 -84.56 -34.87
N LYS A 2 14.69 -84.16 -35.47
CA LYS A 2 14.31 -82.75 -35.69
C LYS A 2 13.84 -82.01 -34.40
N GLN A 3 13.19 -82.71 -33.46
CA GLN A 3 12.72 -82.15 -32.20
C GLN A 3 13.85 -81.70 -31.29
N ASN A 4 14.95 -82.38 -31.24
CA ASN A 4 16.15 -81.99 -30.43
C ASN A 4 16.83 -80.73 -30.93
N LYS A 5 16.73 -80.45 -32.24
CA LYS A 5 17.29 -79.16 -32.78
C LYS A 5 16.44 -77.95 -32.43
N ILE A 6 15.10 -78.09 -32.43
CA ILE A 6 14.18 -77.01 -32.06
C ILE A 6 14.31 -76.75 -30.56
N THR A 7 14.34 -77.76 -29.70
CA THR A 7 14.54 -77.56 -28.25
C THR A 7 15.90 -76.92 -27.92
N LEU A 8 16.94 -77.30 -28.66
CA LEU A 8 18.28 -76.69 -28.46
C LEU A 8 18.32 -75.25 -28.91
N VAL A 9 17.63 -74.84 -29.99
CA VAL A 9 17.52 -73.49 -30.47
C VAL A 9 16.65 -72.68 -29.49
N THR A 10 15.50 -73.13 -29.02
CA THR A 10 14.65 -72.44 -28.04
C THR A 10 15.37 -72.26 -26.69
N SER A 11 16.11 -73.27 -26.22
CA SER A 11 16.92 -73.15 -25.00
C SER A 11 18.05 -72.10 -25.16
N GLY A 12 18.69 -72.07 -26.33
CA GLY A 12 19.70 -71.03 -26.63
C GLY A 12 19.17 -69.62 -26.67
N VAL A 13 17.98 -69.41 -27.27
CA VAL A 13 17.27 -68.17 -27.30
C VAL A 13 16.86 -67.72 -25.88
N LEU A 14 16.30 -68.61 -25.07
CA LEU A 14 15.96 -68.36 -23.69
C LEU A 14 17.17 -67.98 -22.84
N LEU A 15 18.29 -68.67 -23.03
CA LEU A 15 19.53 -68.40 -22.34
C LEU A 15 20.11 -67.00 -22.76
N LEU A 16 19.99 -66.61 -24.01
CA LEU A 16 20.40 -65.32 -24.52
C LEU A 16 19.52 -64.20 -23.96
N ILE A 17 18.21 -64.37 -23.90
CA ILE A 17 17.28 -63.45 -23.28
C ILE A 17 17.60 -63.28 -21.77
N PHE A 18 17.85 -64.40 -21.09
CA PHE A 18 18.24 -64.39 -19.68
C PHE A 18 19.56 -63.65 -19.46
N LEU A 19 20.56 -63.84 -20.32
CA LEU A 19 21.84 -63.15 -20.29
C LEU A 19 21.63 -61.64 -20.55
N CYS A 20 20.84 -61.26 -21.55
CA CYS A 20 20.48 -59.85 -21.79
C CYS A 20 19.82 -59.21 -20.57
N MET A 21 18.87 -59.90 -19.93
CA MET A 21 18.19 -59.38 -18.73
C MET A 21 19.15 -59.25 -17.53
N LEU A 22 20.17 -60.08 -17.44
CA LEU A 22 21.17 -60.03 -16.38
C LEU A 22 22.11 -58.85 -16.51
N PHE A 23 22.44 -58.42 -17.75
CA PHE A 23 23.41 -57.37 -18.06
C PHE A 23 22.77 -55.99 -18.34
N THR A 24 21.43 -55.92 -18.41
CA THR A 24 20.73 -54.67 -18.67
C THR A 24 19.83 -54.26 -17.51
N PHE A 25 19.66 -52.94 -17.33
CA PHE A 25 18.64 -52.40 -16.45
C PHE A 25 17.99 -51.17 -17.10
N GLN A 26 16.78 -50.86 -16.69
CA GLN A 26 16.02 -49.70 -17.21
C GLN A 26 15.95 -48.64 -16.18
N VAL A 27 16.23 -47.38 -16.58
CA VAL A 27 16.03 -46.17 -15.79
C VAL A 27 14.77 -45.46 -16.31
N ARG A 28 13.84 -45.17 -15.43
CA ARG A 28 12.63 -44.41 -15.76
C ARG A 28 12.96 -42.94 -15.86
N GLN A 29 12.14 -42.19 -16.58
CA GLN A 29 12.30 -40.73 -16.72
C GLN A 29 12.19 -39.93 -15.39
N THR A 30 11.54 -40.52 -14.41
CA THR A 30 11.34 -39.96 -13.07
C THR A 30 12.41 -40.36 -12.07
N GLU A 31 13.36 -41.21 -12.48
CA GLU A 31 14.36 -41.80 -11.60
C GLU A 31 15.78 -41.49 -12.11
N VAL A 32 16.70 -41.39 -11.19
CA VAL A 32 18.13 -41.35 -11.47
C VAL A 32 18.78 -42.57 -10.85
N ALA A 33 19.66 -43.20 -11.59
CA ALA A 33 20.34 -44.40 -11.12
C ALA A 33 21.82 -44.13 -10.82
N VAL A 34 22.30 -44.66 -9.72
CA VAL A 34 23.71 -44.67 -9.36
C VAL A 34 24.22 -46.13 -9.40
N VAL A 35 25.24 -46.33 -10.19
CA VAL A 35 25.90 -47.63 -10.30
C VAL A 35 27.15 -47.62 -9.41
N THR A 36 27.22 -48.59 -8.50
CA THR A 36 28.39 -48.78 -7.65
C THR A 36 29.07 -50.10 -8.03
N THR A 37 30.37 -50.15 -8.08
CA THR A 37 31.20 -51.33 -8.33
C THR A 37 31.96 -51.70 -7.06
N PHE A 38 31.69 -52.88 -6.51
CA PHE A 38 32.22 -53.33 -5.21
C PHE A 38 32.03 -52.28 -4.08
N GLY A 39 30.84 -51.60 -4.08
CA GLY A 39 30.51 -50.59 -3.09
C GLY A 39 31.08 -49.21 -3.32
N ARG A 40 31.94 -49.01 -4.33
CA ARG A 40 32.47 -47.68 -4.71
C ARG A 40 31.65 -47.10 -5.85
N PHE A 41 31.44 -45.77 -5.81
CA PHE A 41 30.79 -45.05 -6.90
C PHE A 41 31.50 -45.31 -8.23
N SER A 42 30.78 -45.69 -9.26
CA SER A 42 31.29 -45.88 -10.60
C SER A 42 30.81 -44.76 -11.54
N HIS A 43 29.51 -44.64 -11.75
CA HIS A 43 28.90 -43.59 -12.57
C HIS A 43 27.44 -43.41 -12.19
N SER A 44 26.89 -42.24 -12.52
CA SER A 44 25.46 -41.93 -12.40
C SER A 44 24.81 -41.92 -13.78
N VAL A 45 23.59 -42.38 -13.86
CA VAL A 45 22.77 -42.41 -15.08
C VAL A 45 21.56 -41.54 -14.85
N THR A 46 21.55 -40.38 -15.49
CA THR A 46 20.46 -39.38 -15.39
C THR A 46 19.48 -39.54 -16.57
N ASN A 47 19.95 -40.13 -17.69
CA ASN A 47 19.13 -40.29 -18.87
C ASN A 47 18.26 -41.57 -18.75
N ALA A 48 16.96 -41.41 -19.02
CA ALA A 48 16.05 -42.54 -19.11
C ALA A 48 16.40 -43.45 -20.27
N GLY A 49 16.26 -44.76 -20.07
CA GLY A 49 16.51 -45.75 -21.10
C GLY A 49 17.13 -47.04 -20.56
N PHE A 50 17.53 -47.90 -21.51
CA PHE A 50 18.26 -49.10 -21.18
C PHE A 50 19.75 -48.84 -21.02
N GLN A 51 20.30 -49.35 -19.92
CA GLN A 51 21.68 -49.20 -19.56
C GLN A 51 22.31 -50.58 -19.29
N TRP A 52 23.63 -50.63 -19.47
CA TRP A 52 24.38 -51.86 -19.21
C TRP A 52 24.92 -51.85 -17.78
N ARG A 53 24.86 -53.00 -17.13
CA ARG A 53 25.48 -53.25 -15.82
C ARG A 53 26.13 -54.61 -15.78
N LEU A 54 27.13 -54.77 -14.94
CA LEU A 54 27.67 -56.07 -14.59
C LEU A 54 26.73 -56.75 -13.57
N PRO A 55 26.55 -58.08 -13.65
CA PRO A 55 25.67 -58.81 -12.73
C PRO A 55 26.18 -58.70 -11.28
N TRP A 56 25.24 -58.83 -10.38
CA TRP A 56 25.55 -58.97 -8.97
C TRP A 56 26.49 -60.19 -8.78
N PRO A 57 27.60 -60.14 -7.93
CA PRO A 57 27.87 -59.13 -6.91
C PRO A 57 28.77 -57.95 -7.35
N VAL A 58 29.17 -57.85 -8.62
CA VAL A 58 30.13 -56.88 -9.10
C VAL A 58 29.57 -55.44 -9.03
N GLN A 59 28.37 -55.28 -9.57
CA GLN A 59 27.72 -53.95 -9.58
C GLN A 59 26.36 -54.02 -8.89
N LYS A 60 26.06 -52.95 -8.13
CA LYS A 60 24.77 -52.65 -7.51
C LYS A 60 24.24 -51.33 -8.01
N VAL A 61 22.98 -51.27 -8.37
CA VAL A 61 22.30 -50.08 -8.84
C VAL A 61 21.39 -49.60 -7.74
N TYR A 62 21.44 -48.30 -7.48
CA TYR A 62 20.53 -47.59 -6.59
C TYR A 62 19.71 -46.64 -7.42
N TRP A 63 18.39 -46.65 -7.23
CA TRP A 63 17.44 -45.79 -7.90
C TRP A 63 16.95 -44.73 -6.92
N PHE A 64 16.97 -43.45 -7.35
CA PHE A 64 16.47 -42.34 -6.59
C PHE A 64 15.40 -41.62 -7.38
N ASP A 65 14.33 -41.22 -6.71
CA ASP A 65 13.27 -40.41 -7.31
C ASP A 65 13.80 -39.01 -7.61
N ASN A 66 13.75 -38.61 -8.90
CA ASN A 66 14.19 -37.28 -9.37
C ASN A 66 13.03 -36.29 -9.49
N ARG A 67 11.86 -36.64 -9.01
CA ARG A 67 10.74 -35.70 -8.92
C ARG A 67 11.02 -34.63 -7.88
N LEU A 68 10.30 -33.52 -8.02
CA LEU A 68 10.29 -32.49 -6.99
C LEU A 68 9.71 -33.08 -5.69
N GLN A 69 10.53 -33.14 -4.67
CA GLN A 69 10.13 -33.51 -3.31
C GLN A 69 9.81 -32.26 -2.53
N THR A 70 8.81 -32.30 -1.67
CA THR A 70 8.43 -31.16 -0.83
C THR A 70 8.33 -31.58 0.61
N PHE A 71 8.89 -30.78 1.50
CA PHE A 71 8.68 -30.93 2.93
C PHE A 71 8.33 -29.58 3.55
N GLU A 72 7.76 -29.62 4.75
CA GLU A 72 7.42 -28.46 5.54
C GLU A 72 8.24 -28.46 6.83
N THR A 73 8.76 -27.28 7.17
CA THR A 73 9.41 -27.15 8.49
C THR A 73 8.36 -27.18 9.59
N LYS A 74 8.75 -27.68 10.75
CA LYS A 74 7.94 -27.50 11.97
C LYS A 74 7.79 -26.01 12.25
N ILE A 75 6.68 -25.65 12.88
CA ILE A 75 6.44 -24.29 13.34
C ILE A 75 7.57 -23.89 14.31
N ASP A 76 8.31 -22.85 13.95
CA ASP A 76 9.38 -22.29 14.74
C ASP A 76 9.02 -20.86 15.19
N GLN A 77 9.75 -20.35 16.19
CA GLN A 77 9.49 -19.05 16.81
C GLN A 77 10.68 -18.09 16.59
N PRO A 78 10.94 -17.65 15.35
CA PRO A 78 11.96 -16.64 15.10
C PRO A 78 11.56 -15.31 15.75
N ILE A 79 12.60 -14.54 16.09
CA ILE A 79 12.45 -13.18 16.63
C ILE A 79 12.88 -12.20 15.54
N THR A 80 12.04 -11.23 15.22
CA THR A 80 12.31 -10.16 14.25
C THR A 80 13.32 -9.16 14.80
N GLN A 81 13.82 -8.25 13.93
CA GLN A 81 14.76 -7.19 14.31
C GLN A 81 14.21 -6.29 15.43
N ASP A 82 12.90 -6.05 15.45
CA ASP A 82 12.18 -5.27 16.46
C ASP A 82 11.70 -6.11 17.67
N GLN A 83 12.31 -7.29 17.84
CA GLN A 83 12.11 -8.20 18.98
C GLN A 83 10.68 -8.75 19.14
N ILE A 84 9.95 -8.87 18.04
CA ILE A 84 8.64 -9.51 18.02
C ILE A 84 8.81 -10.98 17.64
N SER A 85 8.31 -11.89 18.49
CA SER A 85 8.31 -13.32 18.21
C SER A 85 7.16 -13.67 17.27
N LEU A 86 7.45 -14.46 16.23
CA LEU A 86 6.50 -14.94 15.25
C LEU A 86 6.41 -16.46 15.29
N LEU A 87 5.28 -17.02 14.85
CA LEU A 87 5.13 -18.45 14.62
C LEU A 87 5.13 -18.65 13.09
N ILE A 88 6.22 -19.22 12.56
CA ILE A 88 6.41 -19.36 11.12
C ILE A 88 6.69 -20.80 10.76
N SER A 89 6.10 -21.27 9.66
CA SER A 89 6.49 -22.49 8.95
C SER A 89 6.77 -22.16 7.50
N VAL A 90 7.74 -22.86 6.93
CA VAL A 90 8.23 -22.71 5.55
C VAL A 90 8.06 -24.03 4.82
N TYR A 91 7.67 -23.98 3.57
CA TYR A 91 7.72 -25.14 2.68
C TYR A 91 8.96 -25.05 1.78
N VAL A 92 9.55 -26.19 1.50
CA VAL A 92 10.74 -26.31 0.67
C VAL A 92 10.53 -27.39 -0.36
N GLY A 93 10.68 -27.02 -1.63
CA GLY A 93 10.71 -27.97 -2.75
C GLY A 93 12.15 -28.19 -3.19
N TRP A 94 12.57 -29.43 -3.25
CA TRP A 94 13.93 -29.81 -3.56
C TRP A 94 14.01 -30.99 -4.53
N ARG A 95 15.14 -31.13 -5.20
CA ARG A 95 15.42 -32.19 -6.17
C ARG A 95 16.87 -32.67 -6.05
N ILE A 96 17.09 -33.92 -6.39
CA ILE A 96 18.44 -34.49 -6.45
C ILE A 96 19.11 -34.05 -7.74
N THR A 97 20.17 -33.24 -7.64
CA THR A 97 20.96 -32.78 -8.78
C THR A 97 22.24 -33.60 -8.96
N ASP A 98 22.91 -33.92 -7.87
CA ASP A 98 24.08 -34.81 -7.89
C ASP A 98 23.78 -36.09 -7.10
N PRO A 99 23.40 -37.18 -7.79
CA PRO A 99 23.09 -38.44 -7.15
C PRO A 99 24.28 -39.13 -6.45
N LYS A 100 25.52 -38.74 -6.82
CA LYS A 100 26.72 -39.24 -6.14
C LYS A 100 26.82 -38.68 -4.74
N LEU A 101 26.80 -37.36 -4.63
CA LEU A 101 26.85 -36.68 -3.31
C LEU A 101 25.65 -37.08 -2.43
N PHE A 102 24.47 -37.27 -3.05
CA PHE A 102 23.29 -37.76 -2.35
C PHE A 102 23.48 -39.14 -1.75
N LEU A 103 24.06 -40.07 -2.53
CA LEU A 103 24.35 -41.42 -2.06
C LEU A 103 25.38 -41.42 -0.92
N GLU A 104 26.45 -40.63 -1.07
CA GLU A 104 27.53 -40.51 -0.07
C GLU A 104 27.03 -39.88 1.24
N SER A 105 26.15 -38.86 1.18
CA SER A 105 25.65 -38.13 2.35
C SER A 105 24.53 -38.85 3.06
N PHE A 106 23.57 -39.43 2.33
CA PHE A 106 22.32 -39.95 2.88
C PHE A 106 22.14 -41.47 2.70
N ASN A 107 23.09 -42.15 2.05
CA ASN A 107 23.00 -43.54 1.69
C ASN A 107 21.72 -43.89 0.91
N GLY A 108 21.19 -42.87 0.17
CA GLY A 108 19.99 -43.00 -0.64
C GLY A 108 18.64 -42.88 0.09
N ASP A 109 18.67 -42.45 1.34
CA ASP A 109 17.47 -42.32 2.19
C ASP A 109 16.92 -40.91 2.12
N ILE A 110 15.75 -40.73 1.51
CA ILE A 110 15.04 -39.47 1.37
C ILE A 110 14.67 -38.88 2.74
N THR A 111 14.25 -39.73 3.68
CA THR A 111 13.85 -39.27 5.03
C THR A 111 15.02 -38.66 5.77
N LYS A 112 16.23 -39.23 5.64
CA LYS A 112 17.44 -38.66 6.21
C LYS A 112 17.83 -37.33 5.58
N ALA A 113 17.62 -37.19 4.26
CA ALA A 113 17.83 -35.94 3.56
C ALA A 113 16.90 -34.84 4.10
N GLU A 114 15.61 -35.13 4.25
CA GLU A 114 14.64 -34.17 4.83
C GLU A 114 14.98 -33.82 6.28
N GLN A 115 15.35 -34.80 7.12
CA GLN A 115 15.81 -34.55 8.50
C GLN A 115 17.06 -33.65 8.56
N THR A 116 17.91 -33.68 7.53
CA THR A 116 19.09 -32.82 7.45
C THR A 116 18.74 -31.45 6.85
N LEU A 117 17.81 -31.38 5.90
CA LEU A 117 17.35 -30.14 5.29
C LEU A 117 16.52 -29.30 6.26
N GLU A 118 15.75 -29.92 7.17
CA GLU A 118 14.89 -29.21 8.13
C GLU A 118 15.67 -28.21 9.00
N PRO A 119 16.78 -28.55 9.68
CA PRO A 119 17.57 -27.58 10.44
C PRO A 119 18.25 -26.53 9.56
N ILE A 120 18.61 -26.84 8.32
CA ILE A 120 19.19 -25.88 7.38
C ILE A 120 18.14 -24.83 6.98
N ALA A 121 16.93 -25.29 6.66
CA ALA A 121 15.79 -24.41 6.35
C ALA A 121 15.44 -23.53 7.56
N ARG A 122 15.42 -24.09 8.76
CA ARG A 122 15.18 -23.36 10.01
C ARG A 122 16.24 -22.29 10.28
N ASN A 123 17.50 -22.63 10.07
CA ASN A 123 18.59 -21.66 10.25
C ASN A 123 18.53 -20.52 9.22
N ALA A 124 18.22 -20.83 7.96
CA ALA A 124 18.00 -19.83 6.93
C ALA A 124 16.81 -18.93 7.28
N GLN A 125 15.67 -19.51 7.69
CA GLN A 125 14.49 -18.81 8.16
C GLN A 125 14.82 -17.86 9.33
N ASN A 126 15.40 -18.38 10.41
CA ASN A 126 15.67 -17.59 11.61
C ASN A 126 16.70 -16.48 11.36
N GLY A 127 17.72 -16.78 10.55
CA GLY A 127 18.76 -15.83 10.21
C GLY A 127 18.25 -14.66 9.37
N ARG A 128 17.32 -14.91 8.44
CA ARG A 128 16.77 -13.85 7.58
C ARG A 128 15.65 -13.08 8.26
N ILE A 129 14.73 -13.77 8.92
CA ILE A 129 13.65 -13.10 9.68
C ILE A 129 14.21 -12.18 10.78
N GLY A 130 15.29 -12.60 11.46
CA GLY A 130 15.95 -11.76 12.47
C GLY A 130 16.58 -10.46 11.93
N GLN A 131 16.78 -10.32 10.62
CA GLN A 131 17.30 -9.12 9.98
C GLN A 131 16.19 -8.16 9.52
N HIS A 132 14.93 -8.61 9.46
CA HIS A 132 13.78 -7.84 9.01
C HIS A 132 12.89 -7.43 10.18
N ARG A 133 12.15 -6.33 9.98
CA ARG A 133 11.16 -5.85 10.95
C ARG A 133 9.85 -6.59 10.79
N PHE A 134 9.05 -6.61 11.84
CA PHE A 134 7.70 -7.15 11.79
C PHE A 134 6.84 -6.51 10.69
N GLY A 135 6.96 -5.19 10.48
CA GLY A 135 6.25 -4.46 9.44
C GLY A 135 6.60 -4.88 8.01
N ASP A 136 7.81 -5.42 7.77
CA ASP A 136 8.22 -5.96 6.45
C ASP A 136 7.49 -7.26 6.10
N LEU A 137 7.02 -8.00 7.14
CA LEU A 137 6.30 -9.26 7.02
C LEU A 137 4.78 -9.10 7.13
N ILE A 138 4.31 -8.15 7.92
CA ILE A 138 2.89 -7.92 8.17
C ILE A 138 2.62 -6.41 8.14
N SER A 139 2.09 -5.92 7.02
CA SER A 139 1.67 -4.53 6.85
C SER A 139 0.30 -4.46 6.20
N THR A 140 -0.43 -3.40 6.48
CA THR A 140 -1.67 -3.08 5.76
C THR A 140 -1.41 -2.40 4.42
N ASN A 141 -0.20 -1.89 4.22
CA ASN A 141 0.23 -1.29 2.96
C ASN A 141 1.07 -2.31 2.19
N GLN A 142 0.61 -2.71 1.04
CA GLN A 142 1.28 -3.72 0.20
C GLN A 142 2.67 -3.28 -0.28
N ALA A 143 2.93 -1.98 -0.37
CA ALA A 143 4.23 -1.45 -0.77
C ALA A 143 5.33 -1.68 0.29
N ASP A 144 4.95 -1.88 1.54
CA ASP A 144 5.89 -2.10 2.66
C ASP A 144 6.22 -3.58 2.87
N LEU A 145 5.47 -4.48 2.23
CA LEU A 145 5.66 -5.93 2.32
C LEU A 145 6.89 -6.36 1.51
N LYS A 146 7.79 -7.10 2.14
CA LYS A 146 9.03 -7.59 1.51
C LYS A 146 9.09 -9.13 1.48
N PHE A 147 7.95 -9.79 1.32
CA PHE A 147 7.89 -11.24 1.30
C PHE A 147 8.81 -11.85 0.26
N ASP A 148 8.70 -11.43 -0.99
CA ASP A 148 9.48 -11.97 -2.10
C ASP A 148 10.99 -11.80 -1.87
N GLN A 149 11.39 -10.68 -1.28
CA GLN A 149 12.78 -10.43 -0.94
C GLN A 149 13.27 -11.41 0.15
N ILE A 150 12.51 -11.58 1.22
CA ILE A 150 12.84 -12.45 2.35
C ILE A 150 12.88 -13.90 1.89
N GLU A 151 11.92 -14.34 1.08
CA GLU A 151 11.89 -15.69 0.50
C GLU A 151 13.11 -15.96 -0.38
N ASN A 152 13.48 -15.00 -1.25
CA ASN A 152 14.67 -15.10 -2.08
C ASN A 152 15.97 -15.16 -1.25
N GLU A 153 16.08 -14.36 -0.21
CA GLU A 153 17.23 -14.39 0.69
C GLU A 153 17.36 -15.71 1.45
N MET A 154 16.23 -16.30 1.88
CA MET A 154 16.21 -17.64 2.48
C MET A 154 16.59 -18.72 1.46
N PHE A 155 16.05 -18.62 0.24
CA PHE A 155 16.35 -19.52 -0.86
C PHE A 155 17.85 -19.52 -1.18
N ASP A 156 18.46 -18.36 -1.37
CA ASP A 156 19.90 -18.23 -1.69
C ASP A 156 20.77 -18.79 -0.58
N ALA A 157 20.43 -18.50 0.69
CA ALA A 157 21.15 -19.02 1.85
C ALA A 157 21.11 -20.55 1.93
N MET A 158 19.95 -21.14 1.62
CA MET A 158 19.77 -22.58 1.64
C MET A 158 20.43 -23.25 0.43
N GLN A 159 20.26 -22.70 -0.77
CA GLN A 159 20.78 -23.21 -2.04
C GLN A 159 22.31 -23.36 -2.02
N ALA A 160 23.00 -22.33 -1.49
CA ALA A 160 24.47 -22.33 -1.40
C ALA A 160 25.02 -23.53 -0.61
N LEU A 161 24.36 -23.88 0.50
CA LEU A 161 24.78 -24.98 1.37
C LEU A 161 24.37 -26.33 0.80
N THR A 162 23.15 -26.48 0.31
CA THR A 162 22.59 -27.77 -0.07
C THR A 162 23.20 -28.30 -1.36
N LYS A 163 23.46 -27.43 -2.34
CA LYS A 163 24.02 -27.82 -3.63
C LYS A 163 25.46 -28.31 -3.52
N SER A 164 26.28 -27.58 -2.75
CA SER A 164 27.72 -27.91 -2.62
C SER A 164 27.97 -29.11 -1.71
N SER A 165 27.22 -29.24 -0.62
CA SER A 165 27.51 -30.26 0.39
C SER A 165 26.73 -31.56 0.19
N TYR A 166 25.54 -31.51 -0.38
CA TYR A 166 24.61 -32.66 -0.42
C TYR A 166 24.15 -33.03 -1.83
N GLY A 167 24.48 -32.23 -2.84
CA GLY A 167 24.06 -32.48 -4.23
C GLY A 167 22.54 -32.30 -4.44
N LEU A 168 21.89 -31.49 -3.59
CA LEU A 168 20.48 -31.17 -3.64
C LEU A 168 20.27 -29.76 -4.17
N ALA A 169 19.40 -29.60 -5.16
CA ALA A 169 18.95 -28.28 -5.60
C ALA A 169 17.61 -27.94 -4.95
N ILE A 170 17.54 -26.77 -4.36
CA ILE A 170 16.29 -26.18 -3.94
C ILE A 170 15.65 -25.54 -5.16
N GLU A 171 14.42 -25.91 -5.48
CA GLU A 171 13.67 -25.39 -6.63
C GLU A 171 12.67 -24.30 -6.20
N THR A 172 12.07 -24.48 -5.03
CA THR A 172 11.12 -23.54 -4.46
C THR A 172 11.28 -23.46 -2.95
N LEU A 173 11.13 -22.27 -2.42
CA LEU A 173 11.06 -22.03 -0.99
C LEU A 173 10.06 -20.91 -0.77
N GLY A 174 9.18 -21.06 0.21
CA GLY A 174 8.22 -20.03 0.53
C GLY A 174 7.67 -20.15 1.95
N ILE A 175 7.16 -19.06 2.44
CA ILE A 175 6.53 -18.99 3.76
C ILE A 175 5.11 -19.55 3.63
N LYS A 176 4.82 -20.64 4.33
CA LYS A 176 3.50 -21.26 4.33
C LYS A 176 2.53 -20.52 5.25
N GLN A 177 3.02 -20.13 6.42
CA GLN A 177 2.18 -19.60 7.49
C GLN A 177 2.96 -18.68 8.38
N ILE A 178 2.34 -17.54 8.72
CA ILE A 178 2.83 -16.60 9.73
C ILE A 178 1.71 -16.37 10.73
N ASN A 179 1.98 -16.62 12.00
CA ASN A 179 1.08 -16.34 13.11
C ASN A 179 1.84 -15.59 14.21
N LEU A 180 1.08 -14.92 15.07
CA LEU A 180 1.62 -14.37 16.31
C LEU A 180 1.28 -15.30 17.49
N PRO A 181 2.20 -15.50 18.43
CA PRO A 181 1.88 -16.12 19.69
C PRO A 181 0.76 -15.37 20.42
N GLU A 182 -0.16 -16.07 21.02
CA GLU A 182 -1.33 -15.48 21.69
C GLU A 182 -0.94 -14.46 22.77
N SER A 183 0.17 -14.73 23.46
CA SER A 183 0.72 -13.83 24.50
C SER A 183 1.18 -12.47 23.98
N ILE A 184 1.51 -12.37 22.70
CA ILE A 184 2.05 -11.14 22.09
C ILE A 184 0.97 -10.42 21.29
N THR A 185 -0.04 -11.14 20.84
CA THR A 185 -1.10 -10.63 19.95
C THR A 185 -1.77 -9.38 20.51
N THR A 186 -2.17 -9.39 21.78
CA THR A 186 -2.80 -8.23 22.45
C THR A 186 -1.87 -7.02 22.50
N THR A 187 -0.61 -7.22 22.87
CA THR A 187 0.39 -6.13 22.98
C THR A 187 0.68 -5.50 21.62
N VAL A 188 0.80 -6.33 20.58
CA VAL A 188 1.02 -5.84 19.19
C VAL A 188 -0.20 -5.08 18.69
N PHE A 189 -1.41 -5.58 18.88
CA PHE A 189 -2.63 -4.88 18.50
C PHE A 189 -2.80 -3.55 19.23
N GLU A 190 -2.54 -3.50 20.53
CA GLU A 190 -2.59 -2.25 21.29
C GLU A 190 -1.54 -1.23 20.78
N ARG A 191 -0.33 -1.68 20.46
CA ARG A 191 0.68 -0.82 19.85
C ARG A 191 0.23 -0.29 18.51
N MET A 192 -0.24 -1.17 17.61
CA MET A 192 -0.73 -0.77 16.28
C MET A 192 -1.91 0.21 16.39
N LYS A 193 -2.80 0.00 17.37
CA LYS A 193 -3.91 0.92 17.64
C LYS A 193 -3.41 2.30 18.06
N LYS A 194 -2.45 2.37 18.98
CA LYS A 194 -1.85 3.65 19.39
C LYS A 194 -1.12 4.36 18.27
N GLU A 195 -0.39 3.64 17.44
CA GLU A 195 0.27 4.21 16.26
C GLU A 195 -0.77 4.82 15.29
N ARG A 196 -1.89 4.12 15.06
CA ARG A 196 -3.00 4.62 14.25
C ARG A 196 -3.68 5.84 14.87
N GLU A 197 -3.94 5.82 16.17
CA GLU A 197 -4.50 6.97 16.90
C GLU A 197 -3.60 8.20 16.79
N THR A 198 -2.29 8.03 16.90
CA THR A 198 -1.31 9.12 16.73
C THR A 198 -1.34 9.68 15.31
N LEU A 199 -1.41 8.81 14.30
CA LEU A 199 -1.48 9.22 12.90
C LEU A 199 -2.78 9.99 12.61
N VAL A 200 -3.91 9.51 13.12
CA VAL A 200 -5.22 10.20 13.02
C VAL A 200 -5.16 11.57 13.66
N ALA A 201 -4.61 11.68 14.90
CA ALA A 201 -4.47 12.96 15.59
C ALA A 201 -3.58 13.95 14.82
N THR A 202 -2.52 13.44 14.18
CA THR A 202 -1.63 14.26 13.34
C THR A 202 -2.38 14.81 12.13
N TYR A 203 -3.08 13.97 11.37
CA TYR A 203 -3.85 14.41 10.21
C TYR A 203 -4.98 15.37 10.60
N GLN A 204 -5.64 15.12 11.73
CA GLN A 204 -6.72 16.00 12.22
C GLN A 204 -6.16 17.37 12.59
N SER A 205 -5.03 17.42 13.33
CA SER A 205 -4.35 18.68 13.68
C SER A 205 -3.88 19.44 12.44
N GLU A 206 -3.37 18.74 11.44
CA GLU A 206 -2.94 19.36 10.17
C GLU A 206 -4.13 19.91 9.38
N GLY A 207 -5.24 19.15 9.32
CA GLY A 207 -6.49 19.58 8.70
C GLY A 207 -7.09 20.82 9.38
N ASP A 208 -7.12 20.83 10.72
CA ASP A 208 -7.60 21.98 11.50
C ASP A 208 -6.73 23.23 11.28
N ARG A 209 -5.41 23.05 11.23
CA ARG A 209 -4.47 24.12 10.94
C ARG A 209 -4.69 24.71 9.55
N GLU A 210 -4.83 23.84 8.54
CA GLU A 210 -5.06 24.27 7.16
C GLU A 210 -6.43 24.94 7.00
N GLY A 211 -7.46 24.37 7.63
CA GLY A 211 -8.80 24.97 7.67
C GLY A 211 -8.80 26.38 8.28
N LYS A 212 -8.11 26.57 9.41
CA LYS A 212 -7.93 27.89 10.03
C LYS A 212 -7.17 28.86 9.14
N ASN A 213 -6.13 28.39 8.46
CA ASN A 213 -5.33 29.19 7.54
C ASN A 213 -6.15 29.67 6.34
N ILE A 214 -6.93 28.75 5.73
CA ILE A 214 -7.83 29.09 4.62
C ILE A 214 -8.87 30.10 5.06
N LYS A 215 -9.49 29.90 6.24
CA LYS A 215 -10.49 30.83 6.79
C LYS A 215 -9.89 32.21 7.06
N ALA A 216 -8.71 32.27 7.68
CA ALA A 216 -8.02 33.55 7.95
C ALA A 216 -7.67 34.28 6.65
N LYS A 217 -7.22 33.56 5.61
CA LYS A 217 -6.96 34.18 4.30
C LYS A 217 -8.24 34.71 3.65
N ALA A 218 -9.34 34.00 3.76
CA ALA A 218 -10.64 34.45 3.23
C ALA A 218 -11.18 35.67 4.00
N ASP A 219 -11.11 35.66 5.32
CA ASP A 219 -11.53 36.76 6.17
C ASP A 219 -10.69 38.02 5.89
N ASN A 220 -9.36 37.89 5.73
CA ASN A 220 -8.48 39.00 5.36
C ASN A 220 -8.83 39.54 3.96
N ALA A 221 -9.04 38.66 2.98
CA ALA A 221 -9.42 39.09 1.64
C ALA A 221 -10.79 39.81 1.63
N ALA A 222 -11.76 39.32 2.41
CA ALA A 222 -13.05 39.97 2.55
C ALA A 222 -12.91 41.36 3.22
N SER A 223 -12.08 41.46 4.26
CA SER A 223 -11.78 42.75 4.93
C SER A 223 -11.14 43.76 3.98
N ASP A 224 -10.16 43.30 3.16
CA ASP A 224 -9.49 44.16 2.17
C ASP A 224 -10.48 44.65 1.09
N ILE A 225 -11.37 43.78 0.62
CA ILE A 225 -12.41 44.20 -0.34
C ILE A 225 -13.35 45.23 0.26
N LEU A 226 -13.81 45.01 1.50
CA LEU A 226 -14.67 45.98 2.21
C LEU A 226 -13.96 47.28 2.45
N ALA A 227 -12.70 47.29 2.85
CA ALA A 227 -11.90 48.49 3.06
C ALA A 227 -11.75 49.29 1.76
N ARG A 228 -11.46 48.62 0.64
CA ARG A 228 -11.38 49.28 -0.68
C ARG A 228 -12.72 49.85 -1.11
N ALA A 229 -13.80 49.05 -0.96
CA ALA A 229 -15.13 49.54 -1.29
C ALA A 229 -15.58 50.75 -0.47
N ASN A 230 -15.22 50.79 0.82
CA ASN A 230 -15.48 51.97 1.68
C ASN A 230 -14.64 53.19 1.24
N ALA A 231 -13.36 52.98 0.90
CA ALA A 231 -12.51 54.05 0.38
C ALA A 231 -13.06 54.64 -0.94
N ASP A 232 -13.45 53.72 -1.87
CA ASP A 232 -14.06 54.16 -3.14
C ASP A 232 -15.38 54.89 -2.92
N ARG A 233 -16.18 54.43 -1.94
CA ARG A 233 -17.43 55.11 -1.54
C ARG A 233 -17.14 56.55 -1.08
N GLU A 234 -16.15 56.78 -0.21
CA GLU A 234 -15.79 58.10 0.26
C GLU A 234 -15.27 59.00 -0.86
N ILE A 235 -14.51 58.45 -1.81
CA ILE A 235 -14.06 59.18 -2.99
C ILE A 235 -15.24 59.60 -3.85
N ILE A 236 -16.20 58.68 -4.11
CA ILE A 236 -17.39 59.00 -4.91
C ILE A 236 -18.25 60.07 -4.24
N ILE A 237 -18.45 59.94 -2.91
CA ILE A 237 -19.21 60.97 -2.13
C ILE A 237 -18.50 62.31 -2.20
N GLY A 238 -17.19 62.37 -1.95
CA GLY A 238 -16.42 63.59 -2.02
C GLY A 238 -16.46 64.26 -3.42
N GLN A 239 -16.39 63.45 -4.49
CA GLN A 239 -16.55 63.98 -5.85
C GLN A 239 -17.96 64.50 -6.13
N ALA A 240 -18.98 63.80 -5.57
CA ALA A 240 -20.35 64.25 -5.71
C ALA A 240 -20.62 65.54 -4.93
N GLU A 241 -20.09 65.66 -3.72
CA GLU A 241 -20.16 66.91 -2.91
C GLU A 241 -19.43 68.06 -3.57
N GLN A 242 -18.22 67.82 -4.14
CA GLN A 242 -17.50 68.84 -4.92
C GLN A 242 -18.33 69.35 -6.11
N LYS A 243 -18.95 68.45 -6.85
CA LYS A 243 -19.86 68.84 -7.97
C LYS A 243 -21.10 69.56 -7.47
N ALA A 244 -21.68 69.10 -6.35
CA ALA A 244 -22.82 69.79 -5.74
C ALA A 244 -22.48 71.22 -5.28
N ALA A 245 -21.31 71.39 -4.66
CA ALA A 245 -20.84 72.71 -4.25
C ALA A 245 -20.72 73.70 -5.42
N ALA A 246 -20.26 73.25 -6.59
CA ALA A 246 -20.22 74.06 -7.80
C ALA A 246 -21.64 74.49 -8.28
N TYR A 247 -22.63 73.67 -8.08
CA TYR A 247 -24.04 74.00 -8.41
C TYR A 247 -24.64 74.94 -7.31
N TYR A 248 -24.24 74.82 -6.05
CA TYR A 248 -24.71 75.73 -4.98
C TYR A 248 -24.22 77.16 -5.16
N ALA A 249 -23.06 77.38 -5.77
CA ALA A 249 -22.58 78.72 -6.12
C ALA A 249 -23.56 79.42 -7.10
N VAL A 250 -24.33 78.69 -7.90
CA VAL A 250 -25.35 79.31 -8.75
C VAL A 250 -26.60 79.72 -7.97
N PHE A 251 -26.89 79.10 -6.82
CA PHE A 251 -28.00 79.46 -5.94
C PHE A 251 -27.76 80.75 -5.14
N GLU A 252 -26.49 81.18 -4.97
CA GLU A 252 -26.20 82.50 -4.36
C GLU A 252 -26.81 83.69 -5.16
N GLN A 253 -27.04 83.46 -6.45
CA GLN A 253 -27.69 84.46 -7.31
C GLN A 253 -29.20 84.58 -7.11
N LYS A 254 -29.87 83.56 -6.50
CA LYS A 254 -31.31 83.51 -6.18
C LYS A 254 -31.59 82.79 -4.85
N PRO A 255 -31.37 83.50 -3.72
CA PRO A 255 -31.43 82.86 -2.40
C PRO A 255 -32.82 82.34 -2.02
N GLU A 256 -33.89 82.97 -2.52
CA GLU A 256 -35.27 82.55 -2.31
C GLU A 256 -35.56 81.10 -2.92
N LEU A 257 -35.01 80.85 -4.15
CA LEU A 257 -35.14 79.57 -4.79
C LEU A 257 -34.33 78.49 -4.04
N ALA A 258 -33.15 78.83 -3.58
CA ALA A 258 -32.34 77.93 -2.79
C ALA A 258 -33.01 77.49 -1.51
N LYS A 259 -33.58 78.43 -0.78
CA LYS A 259 -34.32 78.20 0.46
C LYS A 259 -35.53 77.25 0.18
N PHE A 260 -36.31 77.54 -0.86
CA PHE A 260 -37.41 76.73 -1.25
C PHE A 260 -37.02 75.28 -1.55
N LEU A 261 -35.96 75.04 -2.30
CA LEU A 261 -35.46 73.70 -2.61
C LEU A 261 -34.91 72.97 -1.37
N PHE A 262 -34.22 73.63 -0.48
CA PHE A 262 -33.79 73.04 0.80
C PHE A 262 -34.96 72.64 1.69
N ASP A 263 -35.96 73.52 1.81
CA ASP A 263 -37.19 73.23 2.55
C ASP A 263 -37.97 72.06 1.96
N LEU A 264 -38.02 71.98 0.63
CA LEU A 264 -38.65 70.84 -0.07
C LEU A 264 -37.91 69.55 0.17
N LYS A 265 -36.53 69.58 0.13
CA LYS A 265 -35.72 68.40 0.40
C LYS A 265 -35.84 67.95 1.88
N ALA A 266 -35.92 68.92 2.80
CA ALA A 266 -36.15 68.59 4.21
C ALA A 266 -37.53 67.90 4.44
N VAL A 267 -38.57 68.33 3.71
CA VAL A 267 -39.86 67.68 3.72
C VAL A 267 -39.78 66.29 3.13
N GLU A 268 -39.11 66.09 1.96
CA GLU A 268 -38.92 64.82 1.35
C GLU A 268 -38.19 63.84 2.29
N GLN A 269 -37.12 64.29 2.94
CA GLN A 269 -36.31 63.48 3.86
C GLN A 269 -37.07 63.11 5.13
N SER A 270 -37.92 64.02 5.64
CA SER A 270 -38.78 63.79 6.80
C SER A 270 -39.94 62.81 6.50
N LEU A 271 -40.35 62.68 5.24
CA LEU A 271 -41.42 61.81 4.78
C LEU A 271 -40.92 60.42 4.31
N LYS A 272 -39.61 60.20 4.16
CA LYS A 272 -39.02 59.02 3.60
C LYS A 272 -39.04 57.78 4.52
N GLU A 273 -39.12 58.03 5.82
CA GLU A 273 -39.29 56.92 6.82
C GLU A 273 -40.72 57.02 7.39
N HIS A 274 -41.37 55.91 7.57
CA HIS A 274 -42.76 55.76 8.04
C HIS A 274 -43.10 56.59 9.29
N SER A 275 -43.16 57.90 9.15
CA SER A 275 -43.45 58.84 10.22
C SER A 275 -44.91 59.34 10.10
N SER A 276 -45.67 59.22 11.16
CA SER A 276 -46.98 59.89 11.29
C SER A 276 -46.73 61.33 11.65
N LEU A 277 -46.87 62.23 10.68
CA LEU A 277 -46.73 63.68 10.89
C LEU A 277 -48.06 64.29 11.27
N ILE A 278 -48.12 64.80 12.48
CA ILE A 278 -49.21 65.68 12.89
C ILE A 278 -48.78 67.14 12.63
N LEU A 279 -49.27 67.68 11.49
CA LEU A 279 -48.85 68.99 11.02
C LEU A 279 -49.83 70.08 11.40
N GLY A 280 -49.32 71.11 12.09
CA GLY A 280 -50.03 72.36 12.18
C GLY A 280 -49.79 73.20 10.91
N PRO A 281 -50.81 73.92 10.42
CA PRO A 281 -50.71 74.66 9.14
C PRO A 281 -49.67 75.82 9.15
N GLN A 282 -49.02 76.13 10.28
CA GLN A 282 -48.04 77.21 10.44
C GLN A 282 -46.61 76.69 10.68
N THR A 283 -46.36 75.35 10.66
CA THR A 283 -45.05 74.78 10.99
C THR A 283 -44.10 74.77 9.77
N PRO A 284 -42.92 75.44 9.81
CA PRO A 284 -41.90 75.32 8.77
C PRO A 284 -41.38 73.88 8.69
N PRO A 285 -41.13 73.27 7.51
CA PRO A 285 -41.22 73.82 6.16
C PRO A 285 -42.60 73.69 5.51
N PHE A 286 -43.62 73.19 6.22
CA PHE A 286 -44.92 72.84 5.65
C PHE A 286 -45.84 74.06 5.41
N ASN A 287 -45.47 75.26 5.90
CA ASN A 287 -46.08 76.55 5.56
C ASN A 287 -46.04 76.83 4.05
N LEU A 288 -45.16 76.17 3.30
CA LEU A 288 -45.08 76.30 1.85
C LEU A 288 -46.27 75.63 1.14
N LEU A 289 -46.93 74.65 1.78
CA LEU A 289 -48.10 73.97 1.26
C LEU A 289 -49.41 74.79 1.41
N ASN A 290 -49.39 75.81 2.26
CA ASN A 290 -50.50 76.78 2.37
C ASN A 290 -50.35 77.87 1.32
N GLY A 291 -50.45 77.53 0.09
CA GLY A 291 -50.30 78.38 -1.06
C GLY A 291 -50.65 79.82 -0.81
N ALA A 292 -49.93 80.72 -1.44
CA ALA A 292 -50.10 82.19 -1.49
C ALA A 292 -51.52 82.59 -1.82
N THR A 293 -52.39 82.56 -0.81
CA THR A 293 -53.70 83.20 -0.84
C THR A 293 -53.81 84.02 0.39
N ASN A 294 -53.27 85.23 0.29
CA ASN A 294 -53.88 86.46 0.89
C ASN A 294 -52.95 87.62 0.71
N ASN A 295 -52.97 88.17 -0.49
CA ASN A 295 -52.63 89.56 -0.62
C ASN A 295 -53.75 90.20 -1.43
N SER A 296 -54.85 90.47 -0.79
CA SER A 296 -55.77 91.54 -1.32
C SER A 296 -56.68 92.01 -0.18
N GLY A 297 -56.49 93.26 0.19
CA GLY A 297 -57.53 94.13 0.72
C GLY A 297 -57.75 94.01 2.19
N SER A 298 -57.66 95.02 2.94
CA SER A 298 -58.17 96.33 2.67
C SER A 298 -57.79 97.27 3.82
N SER A 299 -57.36 98.43 3.40
CA SER A 299 -57.49 99.69 4.07
C SER A 299 -58.93 99.85 4.64
N SER A 300 -59.12 100.23 5.89
CA SER A 300 -60.01 101.30 6.25
C SER A 300 -60.17 101.42 7.77
N LYS A 301 -59.82 102.61 8.29
CA LYS A 301 -60.49 103.40 9.25
C LYS A 301 -61.01 102.78 10.61
N ARG A 302 -60.50 103.18 11.72
CA ARG A 302 -60.75 104.36 12.59
C ARG A 302 -59.91 104.28 13.82
#